data_9a61b0ed3a8ccd01e7f94b264d38a47a
#
_entry.id   9a61b0ed3a8ccd01e7f94b264d38a47a
#
_cell.length_a   1.000
_cell.length_b   1.000
_cell.length_c   1.000
_cell.angle_alpha   90.00
_cell.angle_beta   90.00
_cell.angle_gamma   90.00
#
_symmetry.space_group_name_H-M   'P 1'
#
loop_
_entity.id
_entity.type
_entity.pdbx_description
1 polymer ?
#
loop_
_entity_poly.entity_id
_entity_poly.type
_entity_poly.pdbx_seq_one_letter_code
_entity_poly.pdbx_strand_id
1 'polypeptide(L)'
;MPLVVKDRVKETSTTVGTGTYTLAGAATGFQSFSVIGNGNTTYYTATDGTNWEVGIGTYTSSGTTLARTTILASSNAGSAVNWGAGTRDVFVTYPSTLVDEALNLSIALG
;
A
#
# COMPACT_ATOMS: atom_id res chain seq x y z
N MET A 1 -8.42 7.92 12.41
CA MET A 1 -8.11 6.53 12.05
C MET A 1 -6.62 6.33 12.13
N PRO A 2 -6.14 5.42 12.99
CA PRO A 2 -4.71 5.27 13.20
C PRO A 2 -4.00 4.74 11.96
N LEU A 3 -2.79 5.19 11.81
CA LEU A 3 -1.86 4.61 10.84
C LEU A 3 -1.17 3.42 11.52
N VAL A 4 -1.25 2.26 10.90
CA VAL A 4 -0.74 1.00 11.44
C VAL A 4 0.20 0.38 10.43
N VAL A 5 1.40 0.03 10.85
CA VAL A 5 2.38 -0.68 10.03
C VAL A 5 2.69 -2.01 10.70
N LYS A 6 2.57 -3.10 9.96
CA LYS A 6 2.81 -4.46 10.47
C LYS A 6 3.81 -5.17 9.56
N ASP A 7 4.49 -6.15 10.13
CA ASP A 7 5.50 -6.92 9.40
C ASP A 7 4.86 -7.97 8.51
N ARG A 8 5.48 -8.23 7.38
CA ARG A 8 5.14 -9.37 6.52
C ARG A 8 3.69 -9.36 6.07
N VAL A 9 3.15 -8.22 5.71
CA VAL A 9 1.78 -8.12 5.18
C VAL A 9 1.84 -8.02 3.67
N LYS A 10 1.26 -9.00 2.99
CA LYS A 10 1.23 -9.02 1.52
C LYS A 10 0.05 -9.85 1.03
N GLU A 11 -0.70 -9.27 0.11
CA GLU A 11 -1.77 -9.97 -0.61
C GLU A 11 -1.61 -9.69 -2.10
N THR A 12 -2.37 -10.38 -2.92
CA THR A 12 -2.45 -10.09 -4.34
C THR A 12 -3.79 -9.43 -4.65
N SER A 13 -3.85 -8.78 -5.80
CA SER A 13 -5.09 -8.19 -6.30
C SER A 13 -5.12 -8.24 -7.82
N THR A 14 -6.30 -8.48 -8.38
CA THR A 14 -6.54 -8.44 -9.81
C THR A 14 -7.43 -7.26 -10.21
N THR A 15 -7.68 -6.33 -9.28
CA THR A 15 -8.52 -5.16 -9.53
C THR A 15 -7.92 -4.33 -10.67
N VAL A 16 -8.76 -3.94 -11.63
CA VAL A 16 -8.36 -3.09 -12.75
C VAL A 16 -8.76 -1.65 -12.49
N GLY A 17 -8.11 -0.71 -13.18
CA GLY A 17 -8.44 0.71 -13.07
C GLY A 17 -7.70 1.41 -11.95
N THR A 18 -8.25 2.52 -11.48
CA THR A 18 -7.65 3.39 -10.46
C THR A 18 -8.35 3.32 -9.11
N GLY A 19 -9.34 2.44 -8.97
CA GLY A 19 -10.16 2.35 -7.76
C GLY A 19 -9.54 1.49 -6.67
N THR A 20 -10.34 1.28 -5.64
CA THR A 20 -9.98 0.49 -4.47
C THR A 20 -9.58 -0.93 -4.85
N TYR A 21 -8.50 -1.43 -4.25
CA TYR A 21 -8.08 -2.82 -4.45
C TYR A 21 -9.00 -3.76 -3.70
N THR A 22 -9.44 -4.84 -4.38
CA THR A 22 -10.01 -6.01 -3.71
C THR A 22 -8.87 -6.99 -3.48
N LEU A 23 -8.63 -7.34 -2.23
CA LEU A 23 -7.50 -8.19 -1.85
C LEU A 23 -7.91 -9.65 -1.92
N ALA A 24 -7.01 -10.50 -2.40
CA ALA A 24 -7.32 -11.90 -2.72
C ALA A 24 -6.86 -12.90 -1.66
N GLY A 25 -6.27 -12.43 -0.58
CA GLY A 25 -5.77 -13.28 0.49
C GLY A 25 -4.26 -13.22 0.64
N ALA A 26 -3.77 -13.58 1.82
CA ALA A 26 -2.36 -13.49 2.14
C ALA A 26 -1.51 -14.34 1.20
N ALA A 27 -0.40 -13.77 0.74
CA ALA A 27 0.60 -14.53 0.01
C ALA A 27 1.26 -15.54 0.95
N THR A 28 1.76 -16.65 0.39
CA THR A 28 2.41 -17.68 1.19
C THR A 28 3.56 -17.10 2.00
N GLY A 29 3.55 -17.35 3.32
CA GLY A 29 4.56 -16.84 4.23
C GLY A 29 4.34 -15.40 4.68
N PHE A 30 3.22 -14.79 4.31
CA PHE A 30 2.89 -13.41 4.68
C PHE A 30 1.59 -13.36 5.48
N GLN A 31 1.35 -12.24 6.15
CA GLN A 31 0.09 -11.98 6.83
C GLN A 31 -0.88 -11.27 5.90
N SER A 32 -2.18 -11.43 6.15
CA SER A 32 -3.19 -10.67 5.42
C SER A 32 -3.27 -9.23 5.97
N PHE A 33 -3.87 -8.34 5.18
CA PHE A 33 -4.10 -6.95 5.62
C PHE A 33 -5.05 -6.85 6.81
N SER A 34 -5.71 -7.95 7.19
CA SER A 34 -6.58 -7.95 8.37
C SER A 34 -5.85 -7.55 9.65
N VAL A 35 -4.53 -7.76 9.73
CA VAL A 35 -3.74 -7.35 10.90
C VAL A 35 -3.63 -5.83 11.03
N ILE A 36 -3.90 -5.08 9.96
CA ILE A 36 -3.95 -3.62 10.00
C ILE A 36 -5.16 -3.15 10.81
N GLY A 37 -6.27 -3.87 10.71
CA GLY A 37 -7.50 -3.54 11.43
C GLY A 37 -8.46 -2.71 10.59
N ASN A 38 -9.74 -2.99 10.75
CA ASN A 38 -10.80 -2.35 9.98
C ASN A 38 -10.81 -0.83 10.20
N GLY A 39 -10.82 -0.10 9.10
CA GLY A 39 -10.87 1.37 9.12
C GLY A 39 -9.52 2.04 9.32
N ASN A 40 -8.47 1.30 9.61
CA ASN A 40 -7.14 1.86 9.83
C ASN A 40 -6.43 2.10 8.51
N THR A 41 -5.47 3.01 8.52
CA THR A 41 -4.62 3.29 7.35
C THR A 41 -3.27 2.62 7.51
N THR A 42 -2.61 2.41 6.38
CA THR A 42 -1.25 1.86 6.34
C THR A 42 -0.53 2.37 5.10
N TYR A 43 0.79 2.27 5.12
CA TYR A 43 1.57 2.51 3.91
C TYR A 43 1.63 1.22 3.10
N TYR A 44 1.49 1.33 1.79
CA TYR A 44 1.52 0.16 0.92
C TYR A 44 2.32 0.44 -0.35
N THR A 45 2.79 -0.63 -0.97
CA THR A 45 3.27 -0.64 -2.34
C THR A 45 2.43 -1.65 -3.12
N ALA A 46 2.04 -1.29 -4.33
CA ALA A 46 1.43 -2.20 -5.28
C ALA A 46 2.29 -2.26 -6.54
N THR A 47 2.55 -3.46 -7.05
CA THR A 47 3.36 -3.62 -8.25
C THR A 47 3.00 -4.89 -9.00
N ASP A 48 3.12 -4.84 -10.33
CA ASP A 48 3.04 -6.02 -11.20
C ASP A 48 4.39 -6.40 -11.80
N GLY A 49 5.46 -5.77 -11.29
CA GLY A 49 6.82 -5.96 -11.81
C GLY A 49 7.21 -4.93 -12.87
N THR A 50 6.26 -4.23 -13.45
CA THR A 50 6.50 -3.18 -14.46
C THR A 50 6.04 -1.83 -13.95
N ASN A 51 4.78 -1.74 -13.55
CA ASN A 51 4.21 -0.55 -12.95
C ASN A 51 4.16 -0.70 -11.44
N TRP A 52 4.18 0.44 -10.74
CA TRP A 52 4.15 0.43 -9.29
C TRP A 52 3.56 1.72 -8.75
N GLU A 53 3.02 1.64 -7.55
CA GLU A 53 2.67 2.82 -6.78
C GLU A 53 2.92 2.58 -5.30
N VAL A 54 3.21 3.65 -4.60
CA VAL A 54 3.39 3.68 -3.15
C VAL A 54 2.42 4.70 -2.59
N GLY A 55 1.71 4.33 -1.55
CA GLY A 55 0.70 5.24 -1.01
C GLY A 55 0.28 4.92 0.41
N ILE A 56 -0.72 5.67 0.83
CA ILE A 56 -1.47 5.42 2.06
C ILE A 56 -2.80 4.80 1.66
N GLY A 57 -3.09 3.62 2.21
CA GLY A 57 -4.34 2.93 1.95
C GLY A 57 -5.17 2.81 3.20
N THR A 58 -6.48 2.70 3.05
CA THR A 58 -7.42 2.46 4.15
C THR A 58 -7.99 1.06 4.01
N TYR A 59 -7.78 0.24 5.03
CA TYR A 59 -8.25 -1.14 5.02
C TYR A 59 -9.69 -1.22 5.50
N THR A 60 -10.53 -1.98 4.78
CA THR A 60 -11.89 -2.29 5.18
C THR A 60 -12.05 -3.81 5.22
N SER A 61 -12.42 -4.35 6.38
CA SER A 61 -12.55 -5.81 6.55
C SER A 61 -13.74 -6.35 5.78
N SER A 62 -14.83 -5.60 5.67
CA SER A 62 -15.97 -5.97 4.84
C SER A 62 -15.54 -5.92 3.38
N GLY A 63 -15.55 -7.06 2.70
CA GLY A 63 -15.10 -7.18 1.31
C GLY A 63 -13.59 -7.23 1.14
N THR A 64 -12.80 -7.16 2.21
CA THR A 64 -11.33 -7.22 2.20
C THR A 64 -10.72 -6.28 1.17
N THR A 65 -10.92 -4.97 1.37
CA THR A 65 -10.49 -3.96 0.42
C THR A 65 -9.42 -3.04 1.01
N LEU A 66 -8.61 -2.46 0.13
CA LEU A 66 -7.65 -1.42 0.48
C LEU A 66 -7.91 -0.23 -0.45
N ALA A 67 -8.44 0.84 0.12
CA ALA A 67 -8.68 2.08 -0.63
C ALA A 67 -7.35 2.78 -0.89
N ARG A 68 -7.22 3.38 -2.07
CA ARG A 68 -6.01 4.10 -2.49
C ARG A 68 -6.16 5.56 -2.07
N THR A 69 -6.03 5.80 -0.77
CA THR A 69 -6.40 7.07 -0.15
C THR A 69 -5.50 8.22 -0.60
N THR A 70 -4.18 7.98 -0.62
CA THR A 70 -3.21 8.98 -1.05
C THR A 70 -2.10 8.28 -1.82
N ILE A 71 -1.77 8.77 -3.00
CA ILE A 71 -0.63 8.26 -3.78
C ILE A 71 0.56 9.14 -3.44
N LEU A 72 1.64 8.52 -2.94
CA LEU A 72 2.87 9.21 -2.58
C LEU A 72 3.87 9.25 -3.73
N ALA A 73 3.95 8.15 -4.48
CA ALA A 73 4.82 8.03 -5.65
C ALA A 73 4.30 6.94 -6.56
N SER A 74 4.60 7.02 -7.84
CA SER A 74 4.19 5.96 -8.77
C SER A 74 4.97 6.01 -10.07
N SER A 75 4.92 4.93 -10.83
CA SER A 75 5.43 4.91 -12.20
C SER A 75 4.54 5.67 -13.18
N ASN A 76 3.40 6.19 -12.72
CA ASN A 76 2.48 7.01 -13.51
C ASN A 76 2.60 8.49 -13.12
N ALA A 77 3.81 9.00 -13.08
CA ALA A 77 4.11 10.40 -12.79
C ALA A 77 3.51 10.87 -11.45
N GLY A 78 3.46 10.00 -10.46
CA GLY A 78 2.94 10.31 -9.13
C GLY A 78 1.42 10.21 -9.00
N SER A 79 0.73 9.84 -10.06
CA SER A 79 -0.71 9.60 -10.04
C SER A 79 -1.00 8.12 -9.86
N ALA A 80 -2.23 7.79 -9.49
CA ALA A 80 -2.64 6.40 -9.36
C ALA A 80 -2.42 5.64 -10.66
N VAL A 81 -1.84 4.45 -10.56
CA VAL A 81 -1.66 3.58 -11.73
C VAL A 81 -3.02 3.09 -12.21
N ASN A 82 -3.26 3.19 -13.49
CA ASN A 82 -4.46 2.62 -14.11
C ASN A 82 -4.18 1.17 -14.48
N TRP A 83 -4.51 0.27 -13.57
CA TRP A 83 -4.15 -1.15 -13.72
C TRP A 83 -4.94 -1.81 -14.83
N GLY A 84 -4.23 -2.55 -15.67
CA GLY A 84 -4.85 -3.43 -16.66
C GLY A 84 -5.12 -4.81 -16.07
N ALA A 85 -5.53 -5.74 -16.91
CA ALA A 85 -5.74 -7.13 -16.52
C ALA A 85 -4.42 -7.74 -16.01
N GLY A 86 -4.52 -8.63 -15.04
CA GLY A 86 -3.37 -9.33 -14.46
C GLY A 86 -3.36 -9.23 -12.95
N THR A 87 -2.34 -9.82 -12.37
CA THR A 87 -2.17 -9.88 -10.91
C THR A 87 -1.07 -8.92 -10.49
N ARG A 88 -1.28 -8.21 -9.39
CA ARG A 88 -0.27 -7.38 -8.75
C ARG A 88 -0.13 -7.77 -7.30
N ASP A 89 1.07 -7.55 -6.77
CA ASP A 89 1.33 -7.69 -5.34
C ASP A 89 1.01 -6.39 -4.64
N VAL A 90 0.37 -6.48 -3.47
CA VAL A 90 0.07 -5.33 -2.61
C VAL A 90 0.62 -5.66 -1.22
N PHE A 91 1.54 -4.85 -0.72
CA PHE A 91 2.20 -5.16 0.54
C PHE A 91 2.48 -3.90 1.34
N VAL A 92 2.56 -4.08 2.66
CA VAL A 92 2.89 -2.99 3.58
C VAL A 92 4.37 -2.66 3.42
N THR A 93 4.67 -1.37 3.30
CA THR A 93 6.03 -0.87 3.14
C THR A 93 6.19 0.44 3.92
N TYR A 94 7.42 0.77 4.28
CA TYR A 94 7.73 2.08 4.85
C TYR A 94 8.33 2.93 3.73
N PRO A 95 7.61 3.94 3.23
CA PRO A 95 8.06 4.70 2.06
C PRO A 95 9.39 5.42 2.31
N SER A 96 10.26 5.43 1.30
CA SER A 96 11.56 6.09 1.40
C SER A 96 11.41 7.59 1.62
N THR A 97 10.36 8.21 1.13
CA THR A 97 10.06 9.62 1.36
C THR A 97 9.98 9.93 2.85
N LEU A 98 9.38 9.04 3.66
CA LEU A 98 9.29 9.21 5.11
C LEU A 98 10.66 9.04 5.76
N VAL A 99 11.47 8.14 5.27
CA VAL A 99 12.84 7.93 5.77
C VAL A 99 13.65 9.20 5.54
N ASP A 100 13.57 9.79 4.36
CA ASP A 100 14.28 11.02 4.03
C ASP A 100 13.83 12.18 4.91
N GLU A 101 12.54 12.33 5.16
CA GLU A 101 12.00 13.34 6.06
C GLU A 101 12.49 13.15 7.49
N ALA A 102 12.51 11.91 7.97
CA ALA A 102 12.98 11.58 9.32
C ALA A 102 14.47 11.92 9.47
N LEU A 103 15.29 11.62 8.46
CA LEU A 103 16.71 11.96 8.47
C LEU A 103 16.91 13.46 8.46
N ASN A 104 16.20 14.19 7.63
CA ASN A 104 16.29 15.63 7.56
C ASN A 104 15.90 16.29 8.87
N LEU A 105 14.84 15.82 9.49
CA LEU A 105 14.40 16.33 10.79
C LEU A 105 15.43 16.05 11.87
N SER A 106 16.01 14.85 11.89
CA SER A 106 17.04 14.48 12.83
C SER A 106 18.27 15.36 12.70
N ILE A 107 18.71 15.64 11.49
CA ILE A 107 19.86 16.54 11.22
C ILE A 107 19.53 17.96 11.69
N ALA A 108 18.32 18.45 11.43
CA ALA A 108 17.92 19.79 11.82
C ALA A 108 17.85 19.96 13.35
N LEU A 109 17.52 18.90 14.08
CA LEU A 109 17.39 18.93 15.54
C LEU A 109 18.71 18.62 16.24
N GLY A 110 19.58 17.92 15.60
CA GLY A 110 20.77 17.41 16.22
C GLY A 110 22.04 17.98 15.82
#